data_f5b9cfd6ff727951334697b9a9b6bba4
#
_entry.id   f5b9cfd6ff727951334697b9a9b6bba4
#
_cell.length_a   1.000
_cell.length_b   1.000
_cell.length_c   1.000
_cell.angle_alpha   90.00
_cell.angle_beta   90.00
_cell.angle_gamma   90.00
#
_symmetry.space_group_name_H-M   'P 1'
#
loop_
_entity.id
_entity.type
_entity.pdbx_description
1 polymer ?
#
loop_
_entity_poly.entity_id
_entity_poly.type
_entity_poly.pdbx_seq_one_letter_code
_entity_poly.pdbx_strand_id
1 'polypeptide(L)'
;MKNSLFLFLLSSLGSISGFGLPDPDGKPADMSKPVQVFIIMGQSNTLEMGKVKGDKEGFLEHAVKNENLYPFMIDATGNWTTRKDVRNVHVMGSGGPGKTREMRNDWLTVSGGKIGIETGIGHQLGNALNAPVLILKSSIGNRSLGWDLLPLGSPRHEVETMDKKTGKKVTLVTPAHNDEVRHASWTKGEVPAPPKHTWHAGLQYLGDIARAKDVLKNLGNYYPDATKFEVAGFLWWQGDKDRYNAANSAVYGKNLNQLFKALRKEFNAPKAKMVVATLGQTNKDSATGNEKLIIDGMFAFGEAHKGEAAVVYTNPISMGSSSNAHYGGNAKTYMNVGLAMGEAIVKLIEK
;
A
#
# COMPACT_ATOMS: atom_id res chain seq x y z
N MET A 1 -53.85 -1.39 20.08
CA MET A 1 -53.09 -2.54 19.61
C MET A 1 -52.58 -2.21 18.21
N LYS A 2 -51.35 -1.77 18.08
CA LYS A 2 -50.69 -1.50 16.81
C LYS A 2 -49.42 -2.39 16.76
N ASN A 3 -49.48 -3.44 15.94
CA ASN A 3 -48.33 -4.33 15.71
C ASN A 3 -47.36 -3.63 14.77
N SER A 4 -46.17 -3.28 15.29
CA SER A 4 -45.04 -2.86 14.46
C SER A 4 -44.27 -4.08 14.06
N LEU A 5 -44.29 -4.36 12.75
CA LEU A 5 -43.55 -5.40 12.12
C LEU A 5 -42.10 -4.90 11.96
N PHE A 6 -41.18 -5.42 12.77
CA PHE A 6 -39.74 -5.22 12.57
C PHE A 6 -39.24 -6.10 11.43
N LEU A 7 -38.93 -5.47 10.32
CA LEU A 7 -38.28 -6.14 9.20
C LEU A 7 -36.78 -6.28 9.52
N PHE A 8 -36.36 -7.49 9.89
CA PHE A 8 -34.96 -7.87 9.99
C PHE A 8 -34.39 -7.95 8.56
N LEU A 9 -33.63 -6.92 8.15
CA LEU A 9 -32.73 -7.08 7.01
C LEU A 9 -31.56 -7.97 7.44
N LEU A 10 -31.63 -9.25 7.10
CA LEU A 10 -30.45 -10.11 7.05
C LEU A 10 -29.51 -9.54 5.96
N SER A 11 -28.47 -8.85 6.40
CA SER A 11 -27.32 -8.60 5.56
C SER A 11 -26.64 -9.94 5.29
N SER A 12 -26.88 -10.51 4.13
CA SER A 12 -26.14 -11.65 3.61
C SER A 12 -24.66 -11.26 3.64
N LEU A 13 -23.89 -11.89 4.52
CA LEU A 13 -22.46 -12.06 4.35
C LEU A 13 -22.30 -12.80 3.02
N GLY A 14 -22.13 -12.03 1.94
CA GLY A 14 -21.72 -12.57 0.67
C GLY A 14 -20.41 -13.29 0.88
N SER A 15 -20.46 -14.61 0.93
CA SER A 15 -19.31 -15.45 0.68
C SER A 15 -18.65 -14.86 -0.55
N ILE A 16 -17.39 -14.40 -0.41
CA ILE A 16 -16.56 -14.09 -1.56
C ILE A 16 -16.42 -15.44 -2.29
N SER A 17 -17.37 -15.71 -3.17
CA SER A 17 -17.23 -16.78 -4.15
C SER A 17 -15.97 -16.40 -4.90
N GLY A 18 -14.88 -17.11 -4.62
CA GLY A 18 -13.67 -16.96 -5.39
C GLY A 18 -14.02 -17.31 -6.84
N PHE A 19 -14.40 -16.30 -7.62
CA PHE A 19 -14.28 -16.41 -9.05
C PHE A 19 -12.80 -16.63 -9.27
N GLY A 20 -12.42 -17.89 -9.50
CA GLY A 20 -11.05 -18.24 -9.79
C GLY A 20 -10.59 -17.36 -10.94
N LEU A 21 -9.58 -16.53 -10.68
CA LEU A 21 -8.94 -15.83 -11.77
C LEU A 21 -8.44 -16.88 -12.75
N PRO A 22 -8.60 -16.68 -14.06
CA PRO A 22 -8.14 -17.64 -15.05
C PRO A 22 -6.61 -17.81 -14.89
N ASP A 23 -6.14 -19.02 -15.21
CA ASP A 23 -4.70 -19.26 -15.28
C ASP A 23 -4.07 -18.31 -16.30
N PRO A 24 -2.93 -17.68 -15.95
CA PRO A 24 -2.21 -16.86 -16.89
C PRO A 24 -1.76 -17.73 -18.09
N ASP A 25 -2.06 -17.27 -19.29
CA ASP A 25 -1.76 -18.02 -20.53
C ASP A 25 -0.26 -17.99 -20.90
N GLY A 26 0.56 -17.33 -20.10
CA GLY A 26 2.00 -17.19 -20.32
C GLY A 26 2.40 -16.33 -21.51
N LYS A 27 1.44 -15.68 -22.17
CA LYS A 27 1.67 -14.82 -23.33
C LYS A 27 2.13 -13.43 -22.92
N PRO A 28 2.99 -12.79 -23.73
CA PRO A 28 3.29 -11.37 -23.59
C PRO A 28 2.04 -10.52 -23.81
N ALA A 29 2.01 -9.35 -23.17
CA ALA A 29 0.98 -8.35 -23.42
C ALA A 29 1.13 -7.71 -24.81
N ASP A 30 0.11 -6.95 -25.23
CA ASP A 30 0.15 -6.14 -26.44
C ASP A 30 1.11 -4.96 -26.30
N MET A 31 2.36 -5.14 -26.77
CA MET A 31 3.44 -4.17 -26.68
C MET A 31 3.25 -2.93 -27.59
N SER A 32 2.21 -2.88 -28.42
CA SER A 32 1.84 -1.67 -29.17
C SER A 32 1.27 -0.59 -28.24
N LYS A 33 0.80 -0.97 -27.05
CA LYS A 33 0.26 -0.09 -26.00
C LYS A 33 1.35 0.38 -25.03
N PRO A 34 1.18 1.55 -24.40
CA PRO A 34 2.09 1.97 -23.34
C PRO A 34 2.00 1.04 -22.13
N VAL A 35 3.13 0.83 -21.46
CA VAL A 35 3.18 0.10 -20.19
C VAL A 35 2.36 0.83 -19.15
N GLN A 36 1.38 0.17 -18.57
CA GLN A 36 0.57 0.69 -17.47
C GLN A 36 1.32 0.50 -16.16
N VAL A 37 1.76 1.59 -15.56
CA VAL A 37 2.58 1.56 -14.35
C VAL A 37 1.73 1.76 -13.11
N PHE A 38 1.87 0.86 -12.15
CA PHE A 38 1.24 0.93 -10.83
C PHE A 38 2.32 1.00 -9.76
N ILE A 39 2.40 2.13 -9.05
CA ILE A 39 3.45 2.38 -8.07
C ILE A 39 2.97 2.00 -6.68
N ILE A 40 3.65 1.04 -6.03
CA ILE A 40 3.40 0.64 -4.65
C ILE A 40 4.35 1.42 -3.74
N MET A 41 3.79 2.13 -2.77
CA MET A 41 4.52 2.84 -1.72
C MET A 41 3.90 2.59 -0.34
N GLY A 42 4.66 2.84 0.71
CA GLY A 42 4.21 2.67 2.08
C GLY A 42 5.34 2.30 3.03
N GLN A 43 5.10 1.28 3.86
CA GLN A 43 6.09 0.75 4.81
C GLN A 43 6.23 -0.78 4.67
N SER A 44 6.66 -1.47 5.73
CA SER A 44 6.96 -2.91 5.69
C SER A 44 5.80 -3.81 5.23
N ASN A 45 4.55 -3.37 5.38
CA ASN A 45 3.40 -4.13 4.87
C ASN A 45 3.38 -4.23 3.33
N THR A 46 4.03 -3.31 2.62
CA THR A 46 4.18 -3.40 1.16
C THR A 46 5.31 -4.32 0.73
N LEU A 47 6.16 -4.75 1.66
CA LEU A 47 7.29 -5.60 1.37
C LEU A 47 6.89 -7.09 1.31
N GLU A 48 7.77 -7.92 0.79
CA GLU A 48 7.56 -9.35 0.68
C GLU A 48 7.76 -10.02 2.05
N MET A 49 6.65 -10.21 2.79
CA MET A 49 6.68 -10.80 4.12
C MET A 49 5.90 -12.11 4.24
N GLY A 50 5.00 -12.43 3.29
CA GLY A 50 4.23 -13.67 3.26
C GLY A 50 5.12 -14.88 2.91
N LYS A 51 5.21 -15.86 3.80
CA LYS A 51 6.05 -17.05 3.65
C LYS A 51 5.51 -17.99 2.58
N VAL A 52 6.39 -18.48 1.69
CA VAL A 52 6.02 -19.37 0.60
C VAL A 52 6.12 -20.84 1.00
N LYS A 53 7.32 -21.30 1.33
CA LYS A 53 7.62 -22.73 1.48
C LYS A 53 7.17 -23.31 2.81
N GLY A 54 6.56 -24.48 2.75
CA GLY A 54 6.23 -25.31 3.88
C GLY A 54 4.76 -25.65 4.01
N ASP A 55 4.47 -26.71 4.75
CA ASP A 55 3.14 -27.27 4.99
C ASP A 55 2.46 -26.66 6.23
N LYS A 56 2.87 -25.46 6.62
CA LYS A 56 2.26 -24.76 7.76
C LYS A 56 1.11 -23.90 7.30
N GLU A 57 -0.01 -23.97 8.02
CA GLU A 57 -1.15 -23.08 7.81
C GLU A 57 -0.71 -21.60 7.73
N GLY A 58 -1.22 -20.91 6.73
CA GLY A 58 -0.87 -19.53 6.42
C GLY A 58 0.35 -19.36 5.49
N PHE A 59 1.08 -20.44 5.16
CA PHE A 59 2.10 -20.40 4.11
C PHE A 59 1.46 -20.57 2.73
N LEU A 60 2.07 -20.01 1.69
CA LEU A 60 1.48 -20.01 0.35
C LEU A 60 1.34 -21.43 -0.21
N GLU A 61 2.35 -22.28 -0.05
CA GLU A 61 2.29 -23.67 -0.51
C GLU A 61 1.13 -24.44 0.15
N HIS A 62 0.95 -24.27 1.46
CA HIS A 62 -0.16 -24.88 2.17
C HIS A 62 -1.51 -24.35 1.63
N ALA A 63 -1.66 -23.03 1.49
CA ALA A 63 -2.88 -22.41 0.99
C ALA A 63 -3.25 -22.92 -0.42
N VAL A 64 -2.26 -23.04 -1.31
CA VAL A 64 -2.50 -23.46 -2.70
C VAL A 64 -2.71 -24.97 -2.81
N LYS A 65 -1.85 -25.79 -2.18
CA LYS A 65 -1.81 -27.23 -2.39
C LYS A 65 -2.76 -28.00 -1.46
N ASN A 66 -2.98 -27.52 -0.23
CA ASN A 66 -3.77 -28.23 0.77
C ASN A 66 -5.16 -27.63 0.95
N GLU A 67 -5.28 -26.29 0.86
CA GLU A 67 -6.56 -25.59 1.00
C GLU A 67 -7.23 -25.31 -0.36
N ASN A 68 -6.57 -25.60 -1.50
CA ASN A 68 -7.03 -25.29 -2.86
C ASN A 68 -7.38 -23.82 -3.09
N LEU A 69 -6.70 -22.91 -2.38
CA LEU A 69 -6.85 -21.47 -2.57
C LEU A 69 -5.94 -21.00 -3.72
N TYR A 70 -6.34 -19.92 -4.36
CA TYR A 70 -5.56 -19.27 -5.43
C TYR A 70 -5.12 -20.23 -6.57
N PRO A 71 -6.06 -20.96 -7.22
CA PRO A 71 -5.73 -21.98 -8.22
C PRO A 71 -4.91 -21.44 -9.40
N PHE A 72 -5.00 -20.14 -9.69
CA PHE A 72 -4.22 -19.45 -10.72
C PHE A 72 -2.72 -19.34 -10.39
N MET A 73 -2.30 -19.70 -9.19
CA MET A 73 -0.90 -19.60 -8.77
C MET A 73 -0.03 -20.77 -9.23
N ILE A 74 -0.65 -21.89 -9.61
CA ILE A 74 0.05 -23.06 -10.12
C ILE A 74 -0.52 -23.48 -11.48
N ASP A 75 0.36 -24.01 -12.33
CA ASP A 75 -0.02 -24.62 -13.60
C ASP A 75 -0.48 -26.07 -13.43
N ALA A 76 -0.88 -26.70 -14.53
CA ALA A 76 -1.34 -28.09 -14.54
C ALA A 76 -0.25 -29.10 -14.08
N THR A 77 1.01 -28.71 -14.06
CA THR A 77 2.14 -29.53 -13.59
C THR A 77 2.50 -29.27 -12.12
N GLY A 78 1.81 -28.32 -11.46
CA GLY A 78 2.04 -27.93 -10.07
C GLY A 78 3.17 -26.95 -9.85
N ASN A 79 3.71 -26.37 -10.92
CA ASN A 79 4.71 -25.30 -10.85
C ASN A 79 4.06 -23.92 -10.66
N TRP A 80 4.78 -22.99 -10.04
CA TRP A 80 4.31 -21.62 -9.94
C TRP A 80 4.13 -21.01 -11.34
N THR A 81 2.95 -20.42 -11.58
CA THR A 81 2.67 -19.71 -12.83
C THR A 81 3.54 -18.48 -12.98
N THR A 82 3.85 -18.11 -14.23
CA THR A 82 4.59 -16.89 -14.57
C THR A 82 3.79 -16.06 -15.55
N ARG A 83 3.48 -14.82 -15.20
CA ARG A 83 2.82 -13.86 -16.08
C ARG A 83 3.85 -13.09 -16.89
N LYS A 84 3.81 -13.23 -18.21
CA LYS A 84 4.69 -12.48 -19.15
C LYS A 84 4.11 -11.14 -19.60
N ASP A 85 2.94 -10.79 -19.10
CA ASP A 85 2.26 -9.52 -19.30
C ASP A 85 2.47 -8.55 -18.13
N VAL A 86 2.97 -9.03 -16.97
CA VAL A 86 3.19 -8.24 -15.76
C VAL A 86 4.63 -8.34 -15.28
N ARG A 87 5.33 -7.21 -15.22
CA ARG A 87 6.65 -7.08 -14.55
C ARG A 87 6.47 -6.70 -13.09
N ASN A 88 7.28 -7.29 -12.24
CA ASN A 88 7.40 -6.97 -10.83
C ASN A 88 8.80 -6.39 -10.56
N VAL A 89 8.85 -5.10 -10.28
CA VAL A 89 10.09 -4.38 -9.98
C VAL A 89 10.02 -3.82 -8.58
N HIS A 90 11.02 -4.12 -7.76
CA HIS A 90 11.13 -3.58 -6.41
C HIS A 90 12.50 -2.92 -6.22
N VAL A 91 12.49 -1.63 -5.95
CA VAL A 91 13.66 -0.82 -5.62
C VAL A 91 13.54 -0.26 -4.22
N MET A 92 14.66 -0.19 -3.49
CA MET A 92 14.68 0.22 -2.10
C MET A 92 15.94 1.01 -1.76
N GLY A 93 15.81 1.96 -0.85
CA GLY A 93 16.91 2.68 -0.22
C GLY A 93 16.43 3.49 0.97
N SER A 94 17.29 3.74 1.94
CA SER A 94 16.96 4.53 3.13
C SER A 94 17.34 5.99 2.92
N GLY A 95 16.42 6.89 3.30
CA GLY A 95 16.60 8.33 3.19
C GLY A 95 16.39 8.90 1.80
N GLY A 96 16.99 10.04 1.49
CA GLY A 96 16.81 10.78 0.26
C GLY A 96 17.31 10.09 -1.01
N PRO A 97 17.34 10.85 -2.12
CA PRO A 97 17.93 10.38 -3.38
C PRO A 97 19.37 9.89 -3.17
N GLY A 98 19.75 8.81 -3.83
CA GLY A 98 21.09 8.22 -3.67
C GLY A 98 21.07 6.73 -4.02
N LYS A 99 21.92 5.95 -3.34
CA LYS A 99 22.10 4.52 -3.65
C LYS A 99 20.78 3.77 -3.61
N THR A 100 20.45 3.14 -4.73
CA THR A 100 19.30 2.27 -4.93
C THR A 100 19.75 0.81 -4.83
N ARG A 101 18.98 -0.01 -4.14
CA ARG A 101 19.09 -1.46 -4.14
C ARG A 101 17.93 -2.02 -4.93
N GLU A 102 18.24 -2.74 -5.99
CA GLU A 102 17.25 -3.54 -6.71
C GLU A 102 17.01 -4.83 -5.94
N MET A 103 15.75 -5.06 -5.58
CA MET A 103 15.32 -6.23 -4.82
C MET A 103 14.64 -7.26 -5.72
N ARG A 104 13.96 -6.79 -6.76
CA ARG A 104 13.26 -7.57 -7.79
C ARG A 104 13.32 -6.87 -9.13
N ASN A 105 13.44 -7.67 -10.19
CA ASN A 105 13.30 -7.25 -11.58
C ASN A 105 12.92 -8.48 -12.42
N ASP A 106 11.74 -9.02 -12.18
CA ASP A 106 11.30 -10.29 -12.74
C ASP A 106 9.92 -10.17 -13.40
N TRP A 107 9.56 -11.13 -14.25
CA TRP A 107 8.17 -11.39 -14.58
C TRP A 107 7.42 -11.83 -13.32
N LEU A 108 6.13 -11.47 -13.20
CA LEU A 108 5.36 -11.79 -12.00
C LEU A 108 5.24 -13.30 -11.84
N THR A 109 5.91 -13.82 -10.82
CA THR A 109 5.88 -15.22 -10.40
C THR A 109 6.30 -15.33 -8.93
N VAL A 110 6.16 -16.50 -8.35
CA VAL A 110 6.73 -16.80 -7.03
C VAL A 110 8.20 -17.18 -7.20
N SER A 111 9.09 -16.20 -7.06
CA SER A 111 10.52 -16.36 -7.18
C SER A 111 11.23 -16.16 -5.84
N GLY A 112 11.15 -17.11 -4.94
CA GLY A 112 11.83 -17.04 -3.65
C GLY A 112 10.98 -17.49 -2.46
N GLY A 113 11.45 -17.19 -1.25
CA GLY A 113 10.84 -17.67 -0.01
C GLY A 113 9.66 -16.84 0.51
N LYS A 114 9.34 -15.72 -0.13
CA LYS A 114 8.29 -14.79 0.32
C LYS A 114 7.59 -14.13 -0.85
N ILE A 115 6.32 -13.76 -0.62
CA ILE A 115 5.48 -12.92 -1.50
C ILE A 115 5.04 -11.66 -0.76
N GLY A 116 4.64 -10.65 -1.51
CA GLY A 116 3.95 -9.46 -1.02
C GLY A 116 2.62 -9.25 -1.76
N ILE A 117 2.04 -8.06 -1.57
CA ILE A 117 0.76 -7.68 -2.19
C ILE A 117 0.82 -7.59 -3.72
N GLU A 118 2.01 -7.35 -4.29
CA GLU A 118 2.22 -7.28 -5.73
C GLU A 118 1.74 -8.53 -6.46
N THR A 119 1.80 -9.69 -5.79
CA THR A 119 1.35 -10.97 -6.37
C THR A 119 -0.14 -10.93 -6.71
N GLY A 120 -0.98 -10.62 -5.73
CA GLY A 120 -2.43 -10.52 -5.95
C GLY A 120 -2.82 -9.35 -6.87
N ILE A 121 -2.18 -8.18 -6.68
CA ILE A 121 -2.39 -7.01 -7.53
C ILE A 121 -2.10 -7.33 -9.00
N GLY A 122 -0.97 -7.98 -9.26
CA GLY A 122 -0.53 -8.26 -10.62
C GLY A 122 -1.42 -9.27 -11.34
N HIS A 123 -1.95 -10.27 -10.64
CA HIS A 123 -2.93 -11.17 -11.23
C HIS A 123 -4.23 -10.45 -11.59
N GLN A 124 -4.74 -9.54 -10.75
CA GLN A 124 -5.93 -8.74 -11.09
C GLN A 124 -5.69 -7.83 -12.29
N LEU A 125 -4.58 -7.09 -12.29
CA LEU A 125 -4.26 -6.15 -13.35
C LEU A 125 -3.99 -6.84 -14.69
N GLY A 126 -3.21 -7.93 -14.70
CA GLY A 126 -2.92 -8.67 -15.92
C GLY A 126 -4.16 -9.34 -16.52
N ASN A 127 -5.14 -9.72 -15.70
CA ASN A 127 -6.40 -10.25 -16.20
C ASN A 127 -7.35 -9.18 -16.76
N ALA A 128 -7.31 -7.96 -16.19
CA ALA A 128 -8.20 -6.88 -16.59
C ALA A 128 -7.66 -6.05 -17.78
N LEU A 129 -6.32 -5.91 -17.88
CA LEU A 129 -5.71 -4.99 -18.84
C LEU A 129 -5.13 -5.75 -20.04
N ASN A 130 -5.63 -5.44 -21.22
CA ASN A 130 -4.96 -5.86 -22.46
C ASN A 130 -3.84 -4.86 -22.82
N ALA A 131 -2.87 -4.72 -21.92
CA ALA A 131 -1.69 -3.83 -22.05
C ALA A 131 -0.57 -4.36 -21.15
N PRO A 132 0.70 -4.06 -21.43
CA PRO A 132 1.80 -4.43 -20.57
C PRO A 132 1.67 -3.70 -19.21
N VAL A 133 1.87 -4.44 -18.11
CA VAL A 133 1.76 -3.93 -16.74
C VAL A 133 3.11 -3.93 -16.05
N LEU A 134 3.47 -2.82 -15.43
CA LEU A 134 4.61 -2.72 -14.52
C LEU A 134 4.13 -2.42 -13.11
N ILE A 135 4.31 -3.36 -12.18
CA ILE A 135 4.20 -3.10 -10.75
C ILE A 135 5.55 -2.62 -10.26
N LEU A 136 5.62 -1.36 -9.89
CA LEU A 136 6.83 -0.72 -9.40
C LEU A 136 6.71 -0.43 -7.91
N LYS A 137 7.39 -1.21 -7.08
CA LYS A 137 7.47 -1.01 -5.65
C LYS A 137 8.69 -0.15 -5.31
N SER A 138 8.46 1.03 -4.71
CA SER A 138 9.49 1.89 -4.14
C SER A 138 9.12 2.18 -2.69
N SER A 139 9.61 1.36 -1.77
CA SER A 139 9.28 1.46 -0.36
C SER A 139 10.31 0.77 0.53
N ILE A 140 10.32 1.16 1.82
CA ILE A 140 11.17 0.57 2.86
C ILE A 140 10.38 0.49 4.17
N GLY A 141 10.74 -0.44 5.06
CA GLY A 141 10.06 -0.65 6.33
C GLY A 141 10.20 0.48 7.34
N ASN A 142 9.29 0.50 8.32
CA ASN A 142 9.34 1.37 9.49
C ASN A 142 9.39 2.88 9.17
N ARG A 143 8.48 3.35 8.31
CA ARG A 143 8.35 4.75 7.90
C ARG A 143 6.97 5.30 8.19
N SER A 144 6.91 6.51 8.77
CA SER A 144 5.68 7.25 9.04
C SER A 144 5.30 8.17 7.90
N LEU A 145 4.01 8.35 7.66
CA LEU A 145 3.50 9.35 6.72
C LEU A 145 3.66 10.76 7.28
N GLY A 146 3.52 10.90 8.60
CA GLY A 146 3.60 12.20 9.28
C GLY A 146 5.00 12.78 9.39
N TRP A 147 6.06 12.03 9.03
CA TRP A 147 7.44 12.54 9.09
C TRP A 147 8.35 11.99 8.00
N ASP A 148 8.61 10.66 7.96
CA ASP A 148 9.56 10.06 7.01
C ASP A 148 9.10 10.24 5.56
N LEU A 149 7.83 9.95 5.30
CA LEU A 149 7.17 9.98 4.00
C LEU A 149 6.30 11.23 3.82
N LEU A 150 6.55 12.28 4.61
CA LEU A 150 5.76 13.51 4.56
C LEU A 150 5.80 14.12 3.15
N PRO A 151 4.65 14.23 2.46
CA PRO A 151 4.65 14.58 1.04
C PRO A 151 5.06 16.02 0.78
N LEU A 152 5.59 16.27 -0.41
CA LEU A 152 5.89 17.62 -0.88
C LEU A 152 4.66 18.53 -0.74
N GLY A 153 4.88 19.72 -0.15
CA GLY A 153 3.84 20.73 0.09
C GLY A 153 2.99 20.50 1.34
N SER A 154 3.33 19.51 2.20
CA SER A 154 2.67 19.35 3.50
C SER A 154 3.01 20.53 4.42
N PRO A 155 2.00 21.24 4.97
CA PRO A 155 2.21 22.31 5.93
C PRO A 155 2.39 21.77 7.35
N ARG A 156 2.82 22.62 8.28
CA ARG A 156 2.70 22.36 9.71
C ARG A 156 1.24 22.32 10.14
N HIS A 157 0.94 21.48 11.10
CA HIS A 157 -0.36 21.43 11.74
C HIS A 157 -0.21 21.56 13.27
N GLU A 158 -1.19 22.19 13.88
CA GLU A 158 -1.39 22.18 15.33
C GLU A 158 -2.45 21.13 15.68
N VAL A 159 -2.14 20.31 16.67
CA VAL A 159 -3.00 19.19 17.13
C VAL A 159 -3.15 19.27 18.63
N GLU A 160 -4.40 19.47 19.10
CA GLU A 160 -4.71 19.33 20.53
C GLU A 160 -4.76 17.86 20.92
N THR A 161 -4.09 17.49 21.99
CA THR A 161 -4.08 16.14 22.54
C THR A 161 -3.91 16.16 24.04
N MET A 162 -4.05 15.00 24.68
CA MET A 162 -3.73 14.83 26.09
C MET A 162 -2.31 14.31 26.24
N ASP A 163 -1.50 14.99 27.02
CA ASP A 163 -0.21 14.48 27.44
C ASP A 163 -0.42 13.24 28.34
N LYS A 164 0.13 12.11 27.90
CA LYS A 164 -0.08 10.81 28.57
C LYS A 164 0.55 10.72 29.96
N LYS A 165 1.54 11.57 30.26
CA LYS A 165 2.24 11.56 31.56
C LYS A 165 1.56 12.45 32.58
N THR A 166 1.09 13.62 32.14
CA THR A 166 0.53 14.64 33.03
C THR A 166 -0.99 14.67 33.03
N GLY A 167 -1.65 14.06 32.05
CA GLY A 167 -3.10 14.13 31.85
C GLY A 167 -3.60 15.52 31.46
N LYS A 168 -2.72 16.45 31.11
CA LYS A 168 -3.10 17.83 30.71
C LYS A 168 -3.27 17.94 29.19
N LYS A 169 -4.15 18.86 28.78
CA LYS A 169 -4.22 19.25 27.37
C LYS A 169 -2.93 19.92 26.93
N VAL A 170 -2.40 19.50 25.79
CA VAL A 170 -1.23 20.11 25.14
C VAL A 170 -1.53 20.27 23.66
N THR A 171 -0.93 21.28 23.05
CA THR A 171 -0.94 21.47 21.60
C THR A 171 0.39 21.00 21.05
N LEU A 172 0.35 20.00 20.18
CA LEU A 172 1.51 19.52 19.42
C LEU A 172 1.56 20.20 18.05
N VAL A 173 2.76 20.44 17.55
CA VAL A 173 3.01 20.94 16.20
C VAL A 173 3.66 19.83 15.38
N THR A 174 3.12 19.54 14.19
CA THR A 174 3.76 18.62 13.22
C THR A 174 4.69 19.41 12.29
N PRO A 175 5.72 18.78 11.70
CA PRO A 175 6.58 19.45 10.73
C PRO A 175 5.84 19.76 9.43
N ALA A 176 6.34 20.74 8.69
CA ALA A 176 6.13 20.85 7.26
C ALA A 176 7.12 19.97 6.49
N HIS A 177 6.86 19.71 5.21
CA HIS A 177 7.83 19.04 4.35
C HIS A 177 9.14 19.85 4.30
N ASN A 178 10.27 19.17 4.41
CA ASN A 178 11.63 19.70 4.52
C ASN A 178 11.97 20.42 5.83
N ASP A 179 11.10 20.44 6.83
CA ASP A 179 11.49 20.96 8.14
C ASP A 179 12.67 20.15 8.72
N GLU A 180 13.74 20.85 9.06
CA GLU A 180 14.93 20.28 9.69
C GLU A 180 14.71 20.07 11.20
N VAL A 181 13.86 19.13 11.54
CA VAL A 181 13.48 18.78 12.91
C VAL A 181 13.78 17.33 13.22
N ARG A 182 14.10 17.05 14.49
CA ARG A 182 14.49 15.72 14.96
C ARG A 182 13.33 14.76 15.15
N HIS A 183 12.16 15.28 15.43
CA HIS A 183 10.98 14.52 15.80
C HIS A 183 9.79 14.85 14.91
N ALA A 184 8.87 13.90 14.81
CA ALA A 184 7.63 14.04 14.05
C ALA A 184 6.64 15.04 14.66
N SER A 185 6.88 15.50 15.90
CA SER A 185 6.09 16.55 16.55
C SER A 185 6.82 17.11 17.78
N TRP A 186 6.45 18.32 18.19
CA TRP A 186 6.92 18.99 19.41
C TRP A 186 5.78 19.80 20.06
N THR A 187 5.94 20.18 21.32
CA THR A 187 4.95 21.01 22.03
C THR A 187 4.97 22.45 21.47
N LYS A 188 3.79 23.03 21.25
CA LYS A 188 3.65 24.42 20.81
C LYS A 188 4.33 25.36 21.82
N GLY A 189 5.18 26.27 21.30
CA GLY A 189 5.99 27.19 22.12
C GLY A 189 7.38 26.64 22.45
N GLU A 190 7.64 25.35 22.27
CA GLU A 190 8.99 24.81 22.34
C GLU A 190 9.75 25.06 21.03
N VAL A 191 11.07 25.24 21.14
CA VAL A 191 11.94 25.23 19.96
C VAL A 191 12.17 23.77 19.55
N PRO A 192 11.82 23.37 18.33
CA PRO A 192 12.03 22.00 17.91
C PRO A 192 13.53 21.69 17.89
N ALA A 193 13.88 20.51 18.41
CA ALA A 193 15.25 20.06 18.39
C ALA A 193 15.76 19.91 16.95
N PRO A 194 17.03 20.25 16.67
CA PRO A 194 17.63 20.06 15.35
C PRO A 194 17.65 18.57 14.98
N PRO A 195 17.73 18.23 13.69
CA PRO A 195 17.74 16.85 13.24
C PRO A 195 18.98 16.11 13.77
N LYS A 196 18.83 14.80 13.92
CA LYS A 196 19.98 13.91 14.04
C LYS A 196 20.50 13.61 12.65
N HIS A 197 21.76 13.88 12.40
CA HIS A 197 22.38 13.71 11.09
C HIS A 197 21.70 14.59 10.01
N THR A 198 21.51 14.04 8.83
CA THR A 198 20.90 14.72 7.67
C THR A 198 19.41 14.39 7.50
N TRP A 199 18.79 13.70 8.46
CA TRP A 199 17.39 13.33 8.33
C TRP A 199 16.46 14.50 8.64
N HIS A 200 15.54 14.78 7.72
CA HIS A 200 14.52 15.83 7.84
C HIS A 200 13.13 15.29 7.45
N ALA A 201 12.09 16.08 7.68
CA ALA A 201 10.72 15.70 7.33
C ALA A 201 10.57 15.51 5.82
N GLY A 202 10.09 14.34 5.41
CA GLY A 202 9.90 13.98 4.00
C GLY A 202 11.12 13.40 3.28
N LEU A 203 12.26 13.22 3.96
CA LEU A 203 13.48 12.73 3.30
C LEU A 203 13.27 11.36 2.62
N GLN A 204 12.57 10.42 3.26
CA GLN A 204 12.29 9.14 2.64
C GLN A 204 11.34 9.26 1.45
N TYR A 205 10.34 10.17 1.53
CA TYR A 205 9.47 10.47 0.39
C TYR A 205 10.28 10.89 -0.84
N LEU A 206 11.21 11.85 -0.67
CA LEU A 206 12.09 12.30 -1.77
C LEU A 206 12.90 11.14 -2.37
N GLY A 207 13.41 10.26 -1.52
CA GLY A 207 14.19 9.10 -1.95
C GLY A 207 13.36 8.08 -2.72
N ASP A 208 12.17 7.74 -2.23
CA ASP A 208 11.31 6.76 -2.88
C ASP A 208 10.78 7.27 -4.23
N ILE A 209 10.43 8.57 -4.33
CA ILE A 209 10.07 9.22 -5.59
C ILE A 209 11.24 9.19 -6.59
N ALA A 210 12.44 9.55 -6.15
CA ALA A 210 13.62 9.56 -7.02
C ALA A 210 13.93 8.17 -7.57
N ARG A 211 13.85 7.13 -6.74
CA ARG A 211 14.09 5.73 -7.16
C ARG A 211 13.05 5.25 -8.15
N ALA A 212 11.77 5.55 -7.91
CA ALA A 212 10.71 5.20 -8.86
C ALA A 212 10.89 5.93 -10.21
N LYS A 213 11.23 7.22 -10.19
CA LYS A 213 11.53 7.99 -11.41
C LYS A 213 12.74 7.44 -12.17
N ASP A 214 13.76 6.98 -11.45
CA ASP A 214 14.95 6.38 -12.08
C ASP A 214 14.61 5.09 -12.85
N VAL A 215 13.77 4.22 -12.26
CA VAL A 215 13.24 3.04 -12.97
C VAL A 215 12.47 3.45 -14.22
N LEU A 216 11.59 4.43 -14.14
CA LEU A 216 10.79 4.87 -15.29
C LEU A 216 11.64 5.53 -16.39
N LYS A 217 12.68 6.26 -16.01
CA LYS A 217 13.64 6.86 -16.93
C LYS A 217 14.42 5.78 -17.70
N ASN A 218 14.68 4.65 -17.07
CA ASN A 218 15.43 3.52 -17.62
C ASN A 218 14.50 2.32 -17.91
N LEU A 219 13.27 2.58 -18.37
CA LEU A 219 12.21 1.58 -18.47
C LEU A 219 12.63 0.30 -19.19
N GLY A 220 13.41 0.39 -20.27
CA GLY A 220 13.86 -0.77 -21.04
C GLY A 220 14.73 -1.77 -20.26
N ASN A 221 15.36 -1.33 -19.15
CA ASN A 221 16.10 -2.24 -18.26
C ASN A 221 15.16 -3.06 -17.35
N TYR A 222 13.93 -2.61 -17.20
CA TYR A 222 12.95 -3.18 -16.27
C TYR A 222 11.78 -3.86 -16.96
N TYR A 223 11.38 -3.35 -18.14
CA TYR A 223 10.37 -3.98 -18.97
C TYR A 223 10.94 -4.15 -20.38
N PRO A 224 11.28 -5.39 -20.80
CA PRO A 224 11.85 -5.63 -22.13
C PRO A 224 10.96 -5.08 -23.26
N ASP A 225 11.59 -4.49 -24.26
CA ASP A 225 10.95 -3.92 -25.45
C ASP A 225 10.00 -2.73 -25.21
N ALA A 226 9.87 -2.26 -23.96
CA ALA A 226 9.04 -1.13 -23.62
C ALA A 226 9.67 0.21 -24.04
N THR A 227 8.91 1.03 -24.77
CA THR A 227 9.33 2.38 -25.22
C THR A 227 8.47 3.50 -24.64
N LYS A 228 7.29 3.16 -24.13
CA LYS A 228 6.30 4.11 -23.60
C LYS A 228 5.71 3.58 -22.31
N PHE A 229 5.34 4.49 -21.42
CA PHE A 229 4.58 4.16 -20.21
C PHE A 229 3.58 5.24 -19.85
N GLU A 230 2.62 4.88 -19.03
CA GLU A 230 1.69 5.76 -18.36
C GLU A 230 1.59 5.34 -16.89
N VAL A 231 1.69 6.28 -15.95
CA VAL A 231 1.45 5.98 -14.53
C VAL A 231 -0.07 5.99 -14.32
N ALA A 232 -0.65 4.81 -14.23
CA ALA A 232 -2.08 4.59 -14.13
C ALA A 232 -2.60 4.64 -12.70
N GLY A 233 -1.75 4.28 -11.70
CA GLY A 233 -2.21 4.29 -10.33
C GLY A 233 -1.13 4.17 -9.26
N PHE A 234 -1.56 4.45 -8.03
CA PHE A 234 -0.78 4.35 -6.81
C PHE A 234 -1.46 3.39 -5.83
N LEU A 235 -0.66 2.58 -5.15
CA LEU A 235 -1.12 1.61 -4.17
C LEU A 235 -0.38 1.86 -2.85
N TRP A 236 -1.13 2.11 -1.78
CA TRP A 236 -0.61 2.55 -0.50
C TRP A 236 -1.02 1.62 0.64
N TRP A 237 -0.05 1.07 1.35
CA TRP A 237 -0.30 0.29 2.57
C TRP A 237 0.66 0.71 3.67
N GLN A 238 0.19 1.64 4.51
CA GLN A 238 0.98 2.25 5.58
C GLN A 238 0.03 2.74 6.69
N GLY A 239 0.54 3.10 7.84
CA GLY A 239 -0.19 3.64 9.00
C GLY A 239 0.35 3.09 10.33
N ASP A 240 0.99 1.93 10.31
CA ASP A 240 1.46 1.28 11.54
C ASP A 240 2.46 2.13 12.31
N LYS A 241 3.39 2.82 11.63
CA LYS A 241 4.37 3.70 12.28
C LYS A 241 3.73 4.96 12.87
N ASP A 242 2.71 5.50 12.21
CA ASP A 242 2.04 6.73 12.65
C ASP A 242 1.20 6.53 13.92
N ARG A 243 0.64 5.35 14.15
CA ARG A 243 -0.19 5.07 15.34
C ARG A 243 0.55 5.23 16.67
N TYR A 244 1.86 5.26 16.65
CA TYR A 244 2.69 5.51 17.84
C TYR A 244 2.88 7.00 18.16
N ASN A 245 2.40 7.91 17.30
CA ASN A 245 2.49 9.35 17.49
C ASN A 245 1.10 9.99 17.35
N ALA A 246 0.60 10.63 18.41
CA ALA A 246 -0.73 11.22 18.43
C ALA A 246 -0.92 12.33 17.39
N ALA A 247 0.10 13.17 17.18
CA ALA A 247 0.02 14.24 16.19
C ALA A 247 -0.02 13.69 14.76
N ASN A 248 0.84 12.70 14.43
CA ASN A 248 0.82 12.04 13.13
C ASN A 248 -0.52 11.38 12.85
N SER A 249 -1.07 10.66 13.84
CA SER A 249 -2.37 9.99 13.71
C SER A 249 -3.49 10.99 13.44
N ALA A 250 -3.49 12.12 14.14
CA ALA A 250 -4.53 13.14 14.01
C ALA A 250 -4.52 13.86 12.64
N VAL A 251 -3.36 13.96 12.00
CA VAL A 251 -3.23 14.60 10.67
C VAL A 251 -3.11 13.59 9.53
N TYR A 252 -3.23 12.29 9.81
CA TYR A 252 -3.01 11.22 8.83
C TYR A 252 -3.83 11.42 7.55
N GLY A 253 -5.13 11.65 7.67
CA GLY A 253 -6.01 11.89 6.52
C GLY A 253 -5.61 13.15 5.71
N LYS A 254 -5.15 14.21 6.37
CA LYS A 254 -4.65 15.43 5.70
C LYS A 254 -3.38 15.13 4.90
N ASN A 255 -2.44 14.40 5.49
CA ASN A 255 -1.21 14.00 4.83
C ASN A 255 -1.46 13.02 3.68
N LEU A 256 -2.45 12.12 3.81
CA LEU A 256 -2.84 11.20 2.74
C LEU A 256 -3.44 11.95 1.54
N ASN A 257 -4.27 12.96 1.77
CA ASN A 257 -4.77 13.85 0.72
C ASN A 257 -3.62 14.60 0.01
N GLN A 258 -2.66 15.08 0.79
CA GLN A 258 -1.49 15.77 0.23
C GLN A 258 -0.60 14.79 -0.55
N LEU A 259 -0.44 13.56 -0.08
CA LEU A 259 0.30 12.50 -0.76
C LEU A 259 -0.27 12.23 -2.15
N PHE A 260 -1.59 12.06 -2.26
CA PHE A 260 -2.24 11.80 -3.54
C PHE A 260 -2.01 12.93 -4.55
N LYS A 261 -2.16 14.19 -4.12
CA LYS A 261 -1.87 15.38 -4.94
C LYS A 261 -0.40 15.43 -5.36
N ALA A 262 0.50 15.18 -4.42
CA ALA A 262 1.94 15.23 -4.66
C ALA A 262 2.37 14.12 -5.64
N LEU A 263 1.90 12.88 -5.48
CA LEU A 263 2.22 11.77 -6.38
C LEU A 263 1.75 12.06 -7.82
N ARG A 264 0.53 12.54 -8.01
CA ARG A 264 0.04 12.94 -9.34
C ARG A 264 0.93 14.00 -10.00
N LYS A 265 1.39 14.98 -9.22
CA LYS A 265 2.30 16.03 -9.69
C LYS A 265 3.70 15.47 -10.00
N GLU A 266 4.27 14.68 -9.10
CA GLU A 266 5.62 14.13 -9.24
C GLU A 266 5.78 13.24 -10.47
N PHE A 267 4.76 12.46 -10.79
CA PHE A 267 4.77 11.55 -11.93
C PHE A 267 4.07 12.09 -13.19
N ASN A 268 3.65 13.37 -13.18
CA ASN A 268 2.87 13.99 -14.26
C ASN A 268 1.67 13.12 -14.69
N ALA A 269 0.96 12.59 -13.71
CA ALA A 269 -0.12 11.63 -13.88
C ALA A 269 -1.45 12.14 -13.24
N PRO A 270 -2.07 13.20 -13.78
CA PRO A 270 -3.24 13.84 -13.16
C PRO A 270 -4.46 12.92 -13.10
N LYS A 271 -4.53 11.91 -13.95
CA LYS A 271 -5.63 10.93 -14.00
C LYS A 271 -5.35 9.65 -13.19
N ALA A 272 -4.12 9.46 -12.69
CA ALA A 272 -3.76 8.27 -11.92
C ALA A 272 -4.70 8.08 -10.73
N LYS A 273 -5.11 6.84 -10.51
CA LYS A 273 -6.00 6.44 -9.41
C LYS A 273 -5.18 6.07 -8.16
N MET A 274 -5.84 6.01 -6.99
CA MET A 274 -5.16 5.55 -5.77
C MET A 274 -5.99 4.54 -5.00
N VAL A 275 -5.35 3.47 -4.55
CA VAL A 275 -5.95 2.50 -3.61
C VAL A 275 -5.16 2.50 -2.32
N VAL A 276 -5.87 2.66 -1.21
CA VAL A 276 -5.32 2.63 0.15
C VAL A 276 -5.82 1.38 0.86
N ALA A 277 -4.93 0.60 1.45
CA ALA A 277 -5.27 -0.51 2.33
C ALA A 277 -5.20 -0.09 3.80
N THR A 278 -6.21 -0.44 4.60
CA THR A 278 -6.20 -0.19 6.04
C THR A 278 -5.24 -1.13 6.77
N LEU A 279 -5.00 -0.92 8.06
CA LEU A 279 -4.24 -1.87 8.88
C LEU A 279 -5.11 -3.08 9.23
N GLY A 280 -4.61 -4.29 9.00
CA GLY A 280 -5.39 -5.52 9.16
C GLY A 280 -5.84 -5.82 10.58
N GLN A 281 -5.11 -5.38 11.62
CA GLN A 281 -5.54 -5.54 13.01
C GLN A 281 -6.61 -4.52 13.43
N THR A 282 -6.84 -3.45 12.66
CA THR A 282 -7.72 -2.36 13.07
C THR A 282 -9.16 -2.64 12.64
N ASN A 283 -10.02 -3.00 13.59
CA ASN A 283 -11.45 -3.11 13.35
C ASN A 283 -12.08 -1.71 13.37
N LYS A 284 -12.74 -1.32 12.27
CA LYS A 284 -13.29 0.04 12.10
C LYS A 284 -14.38 0.41 13.12
N ASP A 285 -15.12 -0.59 13.62
CA ASP A 285 -16.28 -0.38 14.50
C ASP A 285 -15.87 -0.33 15.99
N SER A 286 -14.69 -0.89 16.34
CA SER A 286 -14.18 -0.94 17.72
C SER A 286 -12.86 -0.22 17.93
N ALA A 287 -12.25 0.33 16.87
CA ALA A 287 -11.00 1.08 16.98
C ALA A 287 -11.13 2.31 17.89
N THR A 288 -10.09 2.58 18.65
CA THR A 288 -10.01 3.74 19.56
C THR A 288 -8.67 4.46 19.41
N GLY A 289 -8.56 5.66 19.98
CA GLY A 289 -7.31 6.43 20.02
C GLY A 289 -6.68 6.65 18.66
N ASN A 290 -5.39 6.45 18.57
CA ASN A 290 -4.61 6.73 17.36
C ASN A 290 -4.99 5.82 16.17
N GLU A 291 -5.34 4.57 16.42
CA GLU A 291 -5.76 3.65 15.34
C GLU A 291 -7.08 4.10 14.72
N LYS A 292 -8.02 4.60 15.55
CA LYS A 292 -9.26 5.17 15.04
C LYS A 292 -9.01 6.40 14.16
N LEU A 293 -8.15 7.32 14.59
CA LEU A 293 -7.82 8.51 13.81
C LEU A 293 -7.24 8.16 12.43
N ILE A 294 -6.40 7.13 12.36
CA ILE A 294 -5.80 6.69 11.11
C ILE A 294 -6.85 6.06 10.19
N ILE A 295 -7.65 5.11 10.70
CA ILE A 295 -8.64 4.42 9.87
C ILE A 295 -9.75 5.36 9.41
N ASP A 296 -10.22 6.26 10.27
CA ASP A 296 -11.19 7.29 9.92
C ASP A 296 -10.63 8.23 8.84
N GLY A 297 -9.35 8.62 8.97
CA GLY A 297 -8.65 9.43 7.97
C GLY A 297 -8.53 8.75 6.61
N MET A 298 -8.32 7.42 6.59
CA MET A 298 -8.30 6.64 5.35
C MET A 298 -9.69 6.60 4.69
N PHE A 299 -10.75 6.31 5.45
CA PHE A 299 -12.10 6.29 4.90
C PHE A 299 -12.56 7.67 4.44
N ALA A 300 -12.28 8.73 5.21
CA ALA A 300 -12.58 10.11 4.82
C ALA A 300 -11.86 10.51 3.52
N PHE A 301 -10.62 10.05 3.32
CA PHE A 301 -9.89 10.21 2.06
C PHE A 301 -10.61 9.53 0.90
N GLY A 302 -11.06 8.28 1.06
CA GLY A 302 -11.78 7.54 0.01
C GLY A 302 -13.07 8.23 -0.40
N GLU A 303 -13.84 8.72 0.56
CA GLU A 303 -15.09 9.48 0.29
C GLU A 303 -14.82 10.82 -0.41
N ALA A 304 -13.78 11.55 0.01
CA ALA A 304 -13.41 12.83 -0.59
C ALA A 304 -12.91 12.69 -2.04
N HIS A 305 -12.42 11.51 -2.43
CA HIS A 305 -11.88 11.22 -3.76
C HIS A 305 -12.67 10.12 -4.50
N LYS A 306 -13.97 10.06 -4.28
CA LYS A 306 -14.84 9.06 -4.91
C LYS A 306 -14.70 9.03 -6.43
N GLY A 307 -14.44 7.84 -7.00
CA GLY A 307 -14.15 7.65 -8.43
C GLY A 307 -12.69 7.89 -8.83
N GLU A 308 -11.86 8.46 -7.94
CA GLU A 308 -10.43 8.65 -8.15
C GLU A 308 -9.59 7.81 -7.18
N ALA A 309 -10.13 7.54 -5.98
CA ALA A 309 -9.50 6.68 -5.00
C ALA A 309 -10.49 5.70 -4.38
N ALA A 310 -9.95 4.61 -3.81
CA ALA A 310 -10.69 3.62 -3.04
C ALA A 310 -9.92 3.20 -1.78
N VAL A 311 -10.67 2.77 -0.76
CA VAL A 311 -10.10 2.22 0.47
C VAL A 311 -10.49 0.76 0.60
N VAL A 312 -9.50 -0.11 0.72
CA VAL A 312 -9.69 -1.53 1.00
C VAL A 312 -9.66 -1.74 2.52
N TYR A 313 -10.77 -2.17 3.09
CA TYR A 313 -10.86 -2.54 4.50
C TYR A 313 -10.28 -3.94 4.69
N THR A 314 -9.08 -4.02 5.24
CA THR A 314 -8.28 -5.25 5.28
C THR A 314 -8.51 -6.12 6.52
N ASN A 315 -9.16 -5.60 7.58
CA ASN A 315 -9.36 -6.36 8.82
C ASN A 315 -10.02 -7.73 8.62
N PRO A 316 -11.12 -7.86 7.84
CA PRO A 316 -11.78 -9.16 7.66
C PRO A 316 -10.99 -10.18 6.84
N ILE A 317 -10.01 -9.71 6.05
CA ILE A 317 -9.21 -10.53 5.12
C ILE A 317 -7.77 -10.72 5.57
N SER A 318 -7.40 -10.16 6.72
CA SER A 318 -6.09 -10.30 7.34
C SER A 318 -6.08 -11.41 8.37
N MET A 319 -5.08 -12.26 8.30
CA MET A 319 -4.88 -13.43 9.16
C MET A 319 -3.49 -13.37 9.82
N GLY A 320 -3.31 -14.12 10.89
CA GLY A 320 -2.05 -14.16 11.63
C GLY A 320 -2.01 -13.13 12.75
N SER A 321 -0.91 -12.39 12.86
CA SER A 321 -0.72 -11.39 13.90
C SER A 321 -0.99 -9.95 13.39
N SER A 322 -0.61 -8.94 14.15
CA SER A 322 -0.76 -7.52 13.78
C SER A 322 0.23 -7.07 12.69
N SER A 323 -0.01 -5.90 12.12
CA SER A 323 0.80 -5.32 11.03
C SER A 323 2.27 -5.09 11.41
N ASN A 324 2.56 -4.69 12.66
CA ASN A 324 3.94 -4.50 13.11
C ASN A 324 4.73 -5.81 13.24
N ALA A 325 4.05 -6.93 13.41
CA ALA A 325 4.64 -8.28 13.33
C ALA A 325 4.47 -8.92 11.94
N HIS A 326 4.13 -8.12 10.92
CA HIS A 326 3.96 -8.54 9.53
C HIS A 326 3.02 -9.75 9.40
N TYR A 327 1.92 -9.73 10.15
CA TYR A 327 0.91 -10.80 10.16
C TYR A 327 1.48 -12.20 10.44
N GLY A 328 2.60 -12.29 11.19
CA GLY A 328 3.33 -13.53 11.43
C GLY A 328 3.95 -14.18 10.18
N GLY A 329 3.99 -13.44 9.07
CA GLY A 329 4.39 -13.96 7.77
C GLY A 329 3.30 -14.76 7.06
N ASN A 330 2.03 -14.56 7.41
CA ASN A 330 0.90 -15.24 6.79
C ASN A 330 0.71 -14.81 5.33
N ALA A 331 0.98 -15.70 4.38
CA ALA A 331 0.92 -15.42 2.95
C ALA A 331 -0.51 -15.17 2.46
N LYS A 332 -1.53 -15.77 3.10
CA LYS A 332 -2.94 -15.52 2.75
C LYS A 332 -3.31 -14.05 2.98
N THR A 333 -2.78 -13.40 4.00
CA THR A 333 -2.99 -11.96 4.22
C THR A 333 -2.44 -11.14 3.06
N TYR A 334 -1.21 -11.38 2.63
CA TYR A 334 -0.61 -10.65 1.51
C TYR A 334 -1.32 -10.90 0.19
N MET A 335 -1.73 -12.15 -0.06
CA MET A 335 -2.50 -12.50 -1.25
C MET A 335 -3.89 -11.83 -1.24
N ASN A 336 -4.65 -11.98 -0.15
CA ASN A 336 -6.00 -11.43 -0.04
C ASN A 336 -6.02 -9.89 -0.14
N VAL A 337 -5.09 -9.22 0.55
CA VAL A 337 -4.95 -7.76 0.46
C VAL A 337 -4.55 -7.35 -0.95
N GLY A 338 -3.60 -8.06 -1.56
CA GLY A 338 -3.18 -7.82 -2.94
C GLY A 338 -4.32 -7.97 -3.95
N LEU A 339 -5.09 -9.06 -3.86
CA LEU A 339 -6.26 -9.28 -4.72
C LEU A 339 -7.32 -8.19 -4.54
N ALA A 340 -7.63 -7.81 -3.30
CA ALA A 340 -8.61 -6.78 -3.02
C ALA A 340 -8.15 -5.38 -3.50
N MET A 341 -6.86 -5.05 -3.35
CA MET A 341 -6.31 -3.80 -3.90
C MET A 341 -6.28 -3.81 -5.43
N GLY A 342 -5.94 -4.94 -6.04
CA GLY A 342 -5.97 -5.12 -7.48
C GLY A 342 -7.38 -4.98 -8.05
N GLU A 343 -8.37 -5.62 -7.45
CA GLU A 343 -9.77 -5.46 -7.83
C GLU A 343 -10.26 -4.01 -7.69
N ALA A 344 -9.88 -3.34 -6.60
CA ALA A 344 -10.27 -1.96 -6.36
C ALA A 344 -9.68 -0.98 -7.38
N ILE A 345 -8.40 -1.15 -7.76
CA ILE A 345 -7.78 -0.29 -8.77
C ILE A 345 -8.34 -0.55 -10.16
N VAL A 346 -8.62 -1.81 -10.53
CA VAL A 346 -9.28 -2.16 -11.79
C VAL A 346 -10.64 -1.46 -11.89
N LYS A 347 -11.49 -1.55 -10.87
CA LYS A 347 -12.80 -0.87 -10.83
C LYS A 347 -12.71 0.65 -10.95
N LEU A 348 -11.59 1.27 -10.56
CA LEU A 348 -11.39 2.71 -10.69
C LEU A 348 -10.96 3.13 -12.10
N ILE A 349 -10.18 2.30 -12.79
CA ILE A 349 -9.67 2.62 -14.14
C ILE A 349 -10.65 2.26 -15.26
N GLU A 350 -11.57 1.32 -15.03
CA GLU A 350 -12.64 0.95 -15.97
C GLU A 350 -13.80 1.96 -16.03
N LYS A 351 -13.84 2.92 -15.09
CA LYS A 351 -14.83 4.00 -15.03
C LYS A 351 -14.33 5.27 -15.73
#